data_3d5d8e2f1a77769f0cb42140f894ecde
#
_entry.id   3d5d8e2f1a77769f0cb42140f894ecde
#
_cell.length_a   1.000
_cell.length_b   1.000
_cell.length_c   1.000
_cell.angle_alpha   90.00
_cell.angle_beta   90.00
_cell.angle_gamma   90.00
#
_symmetry.space_group_name_H-M   'P 1'
#
loop_
_entity.id
_entity.type
_entity.pdbx_description
1 polymer ?
#
loop_
_entity_poly.entity_id
_entity_poly.type
_entity_poly.pdbx_seq_one_letter_code
_entity_poly.pdbx_strand_id
1 'polypeptide(L)'
;LLKAVTDEVGAGDVVAISGITDINIGETICDPNNLEALPFVKIDDPVLSMTFSVNDSPFAGKEGKFVTSRHLRDRLYKELDSNVSLRVEDTDTAEAFTVSGRGELHLSVLIENMRREGYEFQVSNPVVIYKEIDGVKCEPIERLTVDVPADYTGAVMDQVVNRMGTMTDMSPTAQNYTRMEFLIPSRGLIGF
;
A
#
# COMPACT_ATOMS: atom_id res chain seq x y z
N LEU A 1 -7.52 22.51 9.38
CA LEU A 1 -7.83 23.22 8.13
C LEU A 1 -9.27 23.72 8.19
N LEU A 2 -9.46 25.06 8.15
CA LEU A 2 -10.79 25.68 8.03
C LEU A 2 -11.28 25.46 6.60
N LYS A 3 -12.45 24.84 6.44
CA LYS A 3 -13.15 24.71 5.16
C LYS A 3 -14.14 25.87 5.05
N ALA A 4 -14.04 26.67 3.99
CA ALA A 4 -15.01 27.69 3.65
C ALA A 4 -15.64 27.37 2.29
N VAL A 5 -16.92 27.56 2.16
CA VAL A 5 -17.61 27.46 0.86
C VAL A 5 -17.25 28.72 0.06
N THR A 6 -16.85 28.55 -1.19
CA THR A 6 -16.51 29.64 -2.11
C THR A 6 -17.08 29.36 -3.50
N ASP A 7 -17.43 30.36 -4.23
CA ASP A 7 -17.93 30.27 -5.60
C ASP A 7 -16.81 30.48 -6.63
N GLU A 8 -15.63 30.97 -6.21
CA GLU A 8 -14.50 31.24 -7.08
C GLU A 8 -13.20 30.75 -6.43
N VAL A 9 -12.32 30.18 -7.24
CA VAL A 9 -10.98 29.70 -6.84
C VAL A 9 -9.97 30.10 -7.89
N GLY A 10 -8.72 30.34 -7.46
CA GLY A 10 -7.63 30.76 -8.32
C GLY A 10 -6.60 29.62 -8.56
N ALA A 11 -5.71 29.88 -9.50
CA ALA A 11 -4.58 28.97 -9.76
C ALA A 11 -3.69 28.83 -8.50
N GLY A 12 -3.45 27.60 -8.07
CA GLY A 12 -2.68 27.27 -6.87
C GLY A 12 -3.54 26.95 -5.64
N ASP A 13 -4.85 27.17 -5.71
CA ASP A 13 -5.75 26.81 -4.61
C ASP A 13 -6.03 25.30 -4.56
N VAL A 14 -6.16 24.77 -3.34
CA VAL A 14 -6.57 23.38 -3.08
C VAL A 14 -8.03 23.39 -2.65
N VAL A 15 -8.88 22.77 -3.44
CA VAL A 15 -10.34 22.80 -3.25
C VAL A 15 -10.93 21.39 -3.17
N ALA A 16 -12.08 21.27 -2.50
CA ALA A 16 -12.92 20.08 -2.53
C ALA A 16 -14.14 20.35 -3.42
N ILE A 17 -14.32 19.53 -4.44
CA ILE A 17 -15.45 19.59 -5.37
C ILE A 17 -16.38 18.42 -5.08
N SER A 18 -17.68 18.64 -5.08
CA SER A 18 -18.71 17.60 -4.94
C SER A 18 -19.61 17.55 -6.16
N GLY A 19 -20.27 16.40 -6.38
CA GLY A 19 -21.23 16.22 -7.48
C GLY A 19 -20.62 15.58 -8.74
N ILE A 20 -19.37 15.17 -8.72
CA ILE A 20 -18.73 14.36 -9.77
C ILE A 20 -18.69 12.91 -9.29
N THR A 21 -19.28 11.99 -10.05
CA THR A 21 -19.42 10.58 -9.66
C THR A 21 -18.32 9.69 -10.22
N ASP A 22 -17.79 10.01 -11.41
CA ASP A 22 -16.87 9.15 -12.15
C ASP A 22 -15.50 9.84 -12.30
N ILE A 23 -14.83 10.12 -11.19
CA ILE A 23 -13.47 10.68 -11.19
C ILE A 23 -12.54 9.87 -10.31
N ASN A 24 -11.35 9.57 -10.83
CA ASN A 24 -10.30 8.86 -10.12
C ASN A 24 -9.16 9.81 -9.75
N ILE A 25 -8.35 9.40 -8.76
CA ILE A 25 -7.17 10.16 -8.36
C ILE A 25 -6.16 10.21 -9.51
N GLY A 26 -5.67 11.40 -9.84
CA GLY A 26 -4.75 11.67 -10.95
C GLY A 26 -5.43 12.09 -12.24
N GLU A 27 -6.76 12.06 -12.32
CA GLU A 27 -7.51 12.59 -13.46
C GLU A 27 -7.60 14.11 -13.40
N THR A 28 -7.68 14.74 -14.56
CA THR A 28 -7.73 16.18 -14.71
C THR A 28 -9.17 16.65 -14.96
N ILE A 29 -9.63 17.63 -14.19
CA ILE A 29 -10.85 18.36 -14.46
C ILE A 29 -10.48 19.62 -15.24
N CYS A 30 -11.05 19.80 -16.44
CA CYS A 30 -10.75 20.93 -17.31
C CYS A 30 -12.01 21.54 -17.94
N ASP A 31 -11.85 22.68 -18.60
CA ASP A 31 -12.92 23.29 -19.38
C ASP A 31 -13.33 22.37 -20.54
N PRO A 32 -14.64 22.10 -20.74
CA PRO A 32 -15.12 21.26 -21.83
C PRO A 32 -14.76 21.80 -23.24
N ASN A 33 -14.49 23.09 -23.36
CA ASN A 33 -14.07 23.72 -24.61
C ASN A 33 -12.54 23.73 -24.81
N ASN A 34 -11.77 23.40 -23.75
CA ASN A 34 -10.32 23.33 -23.78
C ASN A 34 -9.85 22.08 -23.00
N LEU A 35 -9.88 20.95 -23.68
CA LEU A 35 -9.51 19.65 -23.09
C LEU A 35 -8.00 19.52 -23.05
N GLU A 36 -7.39 19.94 -21.96
CA GLU A 36 -5.94 19.80 -21.72
C GLU A 36 -5.70 18.98 -20.46
N ALA A 37 -5.33 17.72 -20.64
CA ALA A 37 -5.01 16.82 -19.53
C ALA A 37 -3.58 17.07 -19.02
N LEU A 38 -3.43 17.18 -17.69
CA LEU A 38 -2.12 17.22 -17.06
C LEU A 38 -1.46 15.82 -17.13
N PRO A 39 -0.10 15.73 -17.14
CA PRO A 39 0.58 14.47 -17.14
C PRO A 39 0.15 13.59 -15.95
N PHE A 40 -0.35 12.40 -16.26
CA PHE A 40 -0.72 11.42 -15.25
C PHE A 40 0.53 10.82 -14.58
N VAL A 41 0.60 10.90 -13.26
CA VAL A 41 1.65 10.24 -12.49
C VAL A 41 1.23 8.78 -12.29
N LYS A 42 1.89 7.87 -13.01
CA LYS A 42 1.64 6.43 -12.85
C LYS A 42 2.00 6.00 -11.41
N ILE A 43 1.03 5.43 -10.73
CA ILE A 43 1.23 4.84 -9.42
C ILE A 43 1.72 3.41 -9.61
N ASP A 44 2.74 3.03 -8.83
CA ASP A 44 3.30 1.68 -8.90
C ASP A 44 2.26 0.62 -8.52
N ASP A 45 2.29 -0.48 -9.25
CA ASP A 45 1.43 -1.63 -8.97
C ASP A 45 1.74 -2.23 -7.59
N PRO A 46 0.74 -2.81 -6.92
CA PRO A 46 0.95 -3.52 -5.66
C PRO A 46 1.91 -4.71 -5.86
N VAL A 47 2.72 -5.00 -4.85
CA VAL A 47 3.71 -6.09 -4.86
C VAL A 47 3.39 -7.21 -3.88
N LEU A 48 2.56 -6.94 -2.88
CA LEU A 48 2.09 -7.91 -1.88
C LEU A 48 0.58 -8.00 -1.85
N SER A 49 0.05 -9.19 -1.59
CA SER A 49 -1.37 -9.42 -1.35
C SER A 49 -1.57 -10.21 -0.06
N MET A 50 -2.71 -9.99 0.59
CA MET A 50 -3.20 -10.74 1.73
C MET A 50 -4.69 -11.03 1.54
N THR A 51 -5.17 -12.13 2.08
CA THR A 51 -6.60 -12.40 2.16
C THR A 51 -7.14 -11.85 3.47
N PHE A 52 -8.18 -11.03 3.38
CA PHE A 52 -8.95 -10.53 4.51
C PHE A 52 -10.26 -11.31 4.55
N SER A 53 -10.59 -11.93 5.66
CA SER A 53 -11.81 -12.72 5.79
C SER A 53 -12.51 -12.50 7.12
N VAL A 54 -13.77 -12.87 7.16
CA VAL A 54 -14.53 -12.89 8.41
C VAL A 54 -13.84 -13.80 9.42
N ASN A 55 -13.81 -13.40 10.68
CA ASN A 55 -13.28 -14.23 11.75
C ASN A 55 -14.26 -15.38 12.03
N ASP A 56 -13.89 -16.60 11.69
CA ASP A 56 -14.65 -17.85 11.89
C ASP A 56 -14.16 -18.65 13.10
N SER A 57 -13.23 -18.07 13.91
CA SER A 57 -12.72 -18.71 15.10
C SER A 57 -13.77 -18.80 16.22
N PRO A 58 -13.60 -19.71 17.21
CA PRO A 58 -14.47 -19.79 18.38
C PRO A 58 -14.55 -18.50 19.22
N PHE A 59 -13.68 -17.55 18.97
CA PHE A 59 -13.62 -16.25 19.63
C PHE A 59 -14.23 -15.11 18.83
N ALA A 60 -14.82 -15.40 17.67
CA ALA A 60 -15.45 -14.41 16.82
C ALA A 60 -16.51 -13.57 17.57
N GLY A 61 -16.55 -12.27 17.31
CA GLY A 61 -17.51 -11.32 17.87
C GLY A 61 -17.24 -10.88 19.29
N LYS A 62 -16.05 -11.15 19.84
CA LYS A 62 -15.68 -10.75 21.23
C LYS A 62 -14.98 -9.41 21.32
N GLU A 63 -14.26 -8.99 20.28
CA GLU A 63 -13.40 -7.80 20.29
C GLU A 63 -13.89 -6.69 19.38
N GLY A 64 -14.60 -7.02 18.29
CA GLY A 64 -15.08 -6.06 17.32
C GLY A 64 -16.60 -5.88 17.28
N LYS A 65 -17.05 -4.73 16.79
CA LYS A 65 -18.48 -4.45 16.53
C LYS A 65 -18.89 -4.85 15.12
N PHE A 66 -17.97 -4.77 14.17
CA PHE A 66 -18.19 -5.02 12.75
C PHE A 66 -17.55 -6.36 12.37
N VAL A 67 -18.37 -7.42 12.40
CA VAL A 67 -17.91 -8.81 12.28
C VAL A 67 -18.45 -9.53 11.03
N THR A 68 -19.21 -8.84 10.18
CA THR A 68 -19.83 -9.46 9.00
C THR A 68 -19.05 -9.18 7.72
N SER A 69 -19.16 -10.08 6.73
CA SER A 69 -18.54 -9.90 5.41
C SER A 69 -18.98 -8.60 4.73
N ARG A 70 -20.25 -8.21 4.92
CA ARG A 70 -20.77 -6.94 4.38
C ARG A 70 -20.03 -5.74 4.96
N HIS A 71 -19.89 -5.68 6.29
CA HIS A 71 -19.13 -4.59 6.94
C HIS A 71 -17.67 -4.55 6.46
N LEU A 72 -17.04 -5.71 6.36
CA LEU A 72 -15.67 -5.83 5.90
C LEU A 72 -15.55 -5.34 4.44
N ARG A 73 -16.45 -5.79 3.55
CA ARG A 73 -16.49 -5.37 2.16
C ARG A 73 -16.65 -3.86 2.02
N ASP A 74 -17.70 -3.30 2.63
CA ASP A 74 -18.01 -1.87 2.54
C ASP A 74 -16.84 -1.02 3.00
N ARG A 75 -16.13 -1.45 4.07
CA ARG A 75 -14.97 -0.72 4.59
C ARG A 75 -13.75 -0.83 3.67
N LEU A 76 -13.46 -2.02 3.13
CA LEU A 76 -12.33 -2.23 2.21
C LEU A 76 -12.52 -1.45 0.91
N TYR A 77 -13.72 -1.47 0.33
CA TYR A 77 -14.01 -0.72 -0.90
C TYR A 77 -13.99 0.79 -0.66
N LYS A 78 -14.46 1.27 0.49
CA LYS A 78 -14.35 2.68 0.87
C LYS A 78 -12.91 3.16 0.99
N GLU A 79 -11.97 2.29 1.36
CA GLU A 79 -10.54 2.64 1.41
C GLU A 79 -10.01 3.02 0.02
N LEU A 80 -10.54 2.43 -1.06
CA LEU A 80 -10.11 2.71 -2.43
C LEU A 80 -10.37 4.17 -2.84
N ASP A 81 -11.35 4.85 -2.23
CA ASP A 81 -11.66 6.26 -2.52
C ASP A 81 -10.49 7.20 -2.20
N SER A 82 -9.63 6.80 -1.24
CA SER A 82 -8.50 7.62 -0.77
C SER A 82 -7.13 6.96 -0.95
N ASN A 83 -7.08 5.67 -1.21
CA ASN A 83 -5.86 4.87 -1.24
C ASN A 83 -5.63 4.24 -2.62
N VAL A 84 -5.05 5.02 -3.52
CA VAL A 84 -4.80 4.64 -4.93
C VAL A 84 -3.84 3.48 -5.14
N SER A 85 -3.05 3.13 -4.11
CA SER A 85 -2.08 2.03 -4.18
C SER A 85 -2.64 0.71 -3.67
N LEU A 86 -3.88 0.73 -3.18
CA LEU A 86 -4.59 -0.45 -2.71
C LEU A 86 -5.43 -1.03 -3.84
N ARG A 87 -5.53 -2.35 -3.90
CA ARG A 87 -6.52 -3.06 -4.72
C ARG A 87 -7.28 -4.02 -3.83
N VAL A 88 -8.57 -4.10 -4.05
CA VAL A 88 -9.48 -5.03 -3.36
C VAL A 88 -10.24 -5.81 -4.41
N GLU A 89 -10.20 -7.11 -4.31
CA GLU A 89 -10.86 -8.03 -5.23
C GLU A 89 -11.69 -9.03 -4.44
N ASP A 90 -12.91 -9.29 -4.93
CA ASP A 90 -13.76 -10.36 -4.37
C ASP A 90 -13.06 -11.72 -4.66
N THR A 91 -13.22 -12.68 -3.76
CA THR A 91 -12.75 -14.06 -3.96
C THR A 91 -13.94 -14.97 -4.32
N ASP A 92 -13.67 -16.24 -4.58
CA ASP A 92 -14.72 -17.24 -4.84
C ASP A 92 -15.65 -17.45 -3.64
N THR A 93 -15.26 -16.97 -2.46
CA THR A 93 -16.06 -17.01 -1.24
C THR A 93 -16.57 -15.62 -0.89
N ALA A 94 -17.84 -15.50 -0.53
CA ALA A 94 -18.46 -14.22 -0.16
C ALA A 94 -17.93 -13.63 1.17
N GLU A 95 -17.09 -14.36 1.89
CA GLU A 95 -16.59 -14.02 3.23
C GLU A 95 -15.12 -13.59 3.22
N ALA A 96 -14.46 -13.60 2.06
CA ALA A 96 -13.06 -13.28 1.90
C ALA A 96 -12.80 -12.32 0.74
N PHE A 97 -11.76 -11.49 0.89
CA PHE A 97 -11.35 -10.48 -0.09
C PHE A 97 -9.83 -10.52 -0.24
N THR A 98 -9.35 -10.47 -1.48
CA THR A 98 -7.92 -10.29 -1.75
C THR A 98 -7.61 -8.80 -1.69
N VAL A 99 -6.72 -8.41 -0.79
CA VAL A 99 -6.26 -7.03 -0.62
C VAL A 99 -4.80 -6.96 -0.99
N SER A 100 -4.48 -6.13 -1.99
CA SER A 100 -3.13 -5.98 -2.52
C SER A 100 -2.62 -4.57 -2.26
N GLY A 101 -1.36 -4.46 -1.82
CA GLY A 101 -0.73 -3.19 -1.47
C GLY A 101 0.75 -3.13 -1.83
N ARG A 102 1.36 -1.96 -1.63
CA ARG A 102 2.77 -1.71 -1.96
C ARG A 102 3.76 -2.50 -1.12
N GLY A 103 3.36 -2.91 0.10
CA GLY A 103 4.27 -3.59 1.00
C GLY A 103 3.60 -3.93 2.33
N GLU A 104 4.35 -4.60 3.19
CA GLU A 104 3.86 -5.09 4.48
C GLU A 104 3.36 -3.95 5.38
N LEU A 105 4.13 -2.86 5.49
CA LEU A 105 3.75 -1.71 6.32
C LEU A 105 2.44 -1.08 5.84
N HIS A 106 2.22 -0.97 4.53
CA HIS A 106 1.00 -0.41 3.96
C HIS A 106 -0.23 -1.22 4.39
N LEU A 107 -0.17 -2.54 4.26
CA LEU A 107 -1.26 -3.43 4.67
C LEU A 107 -1.43 -3.47 6.20
N SER A 108 -0.33 -3.43 6.97
CA SER A 108 -0.38 -3.40 8.44
C SER A 108 -1.04 -2.14 8.97
N VAL A 109 -0.80 -0.99 8.35
CA VAL A 109 -1.46 0.27 8.72
C VAL A 109 -2.97 0.19 8.45
N LEU A 110 -3.38 -0.38 7.32
CA LEU A 110 -4.80 -0.61 7.03
C LEU A 110 -5.44 -1.53 8.08
N ILE A 111 -4.81 -2.65 8.41
CA ILE A 111 -5.28 -3.60 9.43
C ILE A 111 -5.47 -2.89 10.77
N GLU A 112 -4.48 -2.13 11.21
CA GLU A 112 -4.52 -1.42 12.49
C GLU A 112 -5.60 -0.33 12.52
N ASN A 113 -5.77 0.43 11.43
CA ASN A 113 -6.84 1.42 11.34
C ASN A 113 -8.22 0.76 11.45
N MET A 114 -8.45 -0.32 10.70
CA MET A 114 -9.71 -1.06 10.75
C MET A 114 -9.97 -1.65 12.15
N ARG A 115 -8.92 -2.20 12.80
CA ARG A 115 -9.00 -2.69 14.18
C ARG A 115 -9.45 -1.58 15.14
N ARG A 116 -8.86 -0.39 15.05
CA ARG A 116 -9.21 0.79 15.87
C ARG A 116 -10.62 1.31 15.62
N GLU A 117 -11.12 1.14 14.40
CA GLU A 117 -12.50 1.48 14.03
C GLU A 117 -13.51 0.45 14.58
N GLY A 118 -13.04 -0.68 15.13
CA GLY A 118 -13.87 -1.72 15.72
C GLY A 118 -14.25 -2.85 14.78
N TYR A 119 -13.51 -3.03 13.67
CA TYR A 119 -13.66 -4.20 12.81
C TYR A 119 -12.90 -5.38 13.40
N GLU A 120 -13.52 -6.55 13.34
CA GLU A 120 -12.93 -7.83 13.69
C GLU A 120 -12.92 -8.72 12.45
N PHE A 121 -11.74 -9.17 12.07
CA PHE A 121 -11.50 -9.97 10.87
C PHE A 121 -10.19 -10.74 11.03
N GLN A 122 -9.97 -11.71 10.17
CA GLN A 122 -8.70 -12.43 10.10
C GLN A 122 -7.98 -12.13 8.78
N VAL A 123 -6.67 -12.27 8.79
CA VAL A 123 -5.83 -12.06 7.61
C VAL A 123 -4.89 -13.24 7.39
N SER A 124 -4.59 -13.52 6.13
CA SER A 124 -3.56 -14.50 5.76
C SER A 124 -2.15 -13.92 5.91
N ASN A 125 -1.14 -14.78 5.81
CA ASN A 125 0.22 -14.30 5.59
C ASN A 125 0.31 -13.54 4.26
N PRO A 126 1.18 -12.52 4.17
CA PRO A 126 1.41 -11.79 2.93
C PRO A 126 2.05 -12.70 1.88
N VAL A 127 1.60 -12.57 0.64
CA VAL A 127 2.10 -13.30 -0.53
C VAL A 127 2.55 -12.30 -1.58
N VAL A 128 3.71 -12.56 -2.18
CA VAL A 128 4.26 -11.72 -3.25
C VAL A 128 3.48 -11.93 -4.55
N ILE A 129 3.16 -10.83 -5.22
CA ILE A 129 2.48 -10.83 -6.51
C ILE A 129 3.52 -11.03 -7.61
N TYR A 130 3.44 -12.13 -8.34
CA TYR A 130 4.26 -12.40 -9.51
C TYR A 130 3.63 -11.78 -10.76
N LYS A 131 4.47 -11.31 -11.68
CA LYS A 131 4.04 -10.86 -13.01
C LYS A 131 4.60 -11.81 -14.07
N GLU A 132 3.83 -12.00 -15.15
CA GLU A 132 4.32 -12.68 -16.33
C GLU A 132 4.80 -11.63 -17.33
N ILE A 133 6.08 -11.72 -17.73
CA ILE A 133 6.70 -10.83 -18.69
C ILE A 133 7.32 -11.73 -19.78
N ASP A 134 6.86 -11.58 -21.01
CA ASP A 134 7.31 -12.38 -22.14
C ASP A 134 7.23 -13.91 -21.92
N GLY A 135 6.18 -14.37 -21.21
CA GLY A 135 5.97 -15.78 -20.89
C GLY A 135 6.84 -16.28 -19.72
N VAL A 136 7.58 -15.41 -19.04
CA VAL A 136 8.42 -15.75 -17.89
C VAL A 136 7.79 -15.17 -16.61
N LYS A 137 7.64 -16.04 -15.59
CA LYS A 137 7.18 -15.62 -14.27
C LYS A 137 8.27 -14.84 -13.54
N CYS A 138 8.02 -13.56 -13.29
CA CYS A 138 8.95 -12.63 -12.64
C CYS A 138 8.47 -12.25 -11.24
N GLU A 139 9.39 -12.17 -10.28
CA GLU A 139 9.14 -11.59 -8.97
C GLU A 139 9.54 -10.11 -8.93
N PRO A 140 8.87 -9.28 -8.11
CA PRO A 140 9.26 -7.89 -7.93
C PRO A 140 10.57 -7.80 -7.15
N ILE A 141 11.48 -6.94 -7.65
CA ILE A 141 12.73 -6.58 -6.97
C ILE A 141 12.63 -5.13 -6.53
N GLU A 142 12.98 -4.86 -5.30
CA GLU A 142 12.94 -3.54 -4.70
C GLU A 142 14.35 -3.00 -4.45
N ARG A 143 14.48 -1.67 -4.51
CA ARG A 143 15.67 -0.98 -4.05
C ARG A 143 15.51 -0.65 -2.57
N LEU A 144 16.30 -1.29 -1.74
CA LEU A 144 16.37 -1.04 -0.31
C LEU A 144 17.51 -0.08 -0.02
N THR A 145 17.21 1.06 0.60
CA THR A 145 18.21 1.99 1.13
C THR A 145 18.12 2.00 2.65
N VAL A 146 19.26 1.76 3.32
CA VAL A 146 19.34 1.71 4.77
C VAL A 146 20.46 2.63 5.25
N ASP A 147 20.14 3.56 6.14
CA ASP A 147 21.11 4.41 6.83
C ASP A 147 21.32 3.87 8.25
N VAL A 148 22.52 3.38 8.56
CA VAL A 148 22.85 2.77 9.84
C VAL A 148 24.13 3.35 10.42
N PRO A 149 24.31 3.38 11.77
CA PRO A 149 25.60 3.66 12.36
C PRO A 149 26.67 2.70 11.82
N ALA A 150 27.91 3.19 11.60
CA ALA A 150 28.99 2.43 10.97
C ALA A 150 29.25 1.06 11.64
N ASP A 151 29.06 0.97 12.94
CA ASP A 151 29.27 -0.25 13.72
C ASP A 151 28.25 -1.37 13.41
N TYR A 152 27.10 -1.05 12.80
CA TYR A 152 26.03 -2.01 12.50
C TYR A 152 25.97 -2.44 11.03
N THR A 153 26.86 -1.93 10.18
CA THR A 153 26.89 -2.26 8.74
C THR A 153 27.01 -3.74 8.47
N GLY A 154 27.85 -4.46 9.22
CA GLY A 154 28.04 -5.91 9.10
C GLY A 154 26.74 -6.67 9.41
N ALA A 155 26.03 -6.31 10.49
CA ALA A 155 24.79 -6.98 10.87
C ALA A 155 23.68 -6.79 9.83
N VAL A 156 23.55 -5.58 9.25
CA VAL A 156 22.59 -5.31 8.18
C VAL A 156 22.96 -6.07 6.92
N MET A 157 24.25 -6.09 6.55
CA MET A 157 24.75 -6.83 5.40
C MET A 157 24.38 -8.31 5.49
N ASP A 158 24.67 -8.95 6.61
CA ASP A 158 24.38 -10.36 6.83
C ASP A 158 22.88 -10.65 6.72
N GLN A 159 22.05 -9.79 7.30
CA GLN A 159 20.58 -9.95 7.23
C GLN A 159 20.05 -9.82 5.80
N VAL A 160 20.51 -8.82 5.06
CA VAL A 160 20.04 -8.57 3.69
C VAL A 160 20.52 -9.66 2.73
N VAL A 161 21.78 -10.10 2.84
CA VAL A 161 22.35 -11.18 2.00
C VAL A 161 21.61 -12.50 2.26
N ASN A 162 21.33 -12.85 3.52
CA ASN A 162 20.55 -14.04 3.85
C ASN A 162 19.11 -14.00 3.30
N ARG A 163 18.59 -12.82 2.99
CA ARG A 163 17.29 -12.59 2.35
C ARG A 163 17.37 -12.40 0.83
N MET A 164 18.51 -12.82 0.23
CA MET A 164 18.80 -12.74 -1.21
C MET A 164 18.94 -11.31 -1.75
N GLY A 165 19.27 -10.35 -0.90
CA GLY A 165 19.63 -9.00 -1.33
C GLY A 165 21.05 -8.95 -1.88
N THR A 166 21.23 -8.15 -2.92
CA THR A 166 22.54 -7.86 -3.51
C THR A 166 22.88 -6.40 -3.29
N MET A 167 24.02 -6.12 -2.66
CA MET A 167 24.50 -4.75 -2.44
C MET A 167 24.87 -4.10 -3.76
N THR A 168 24.41 -2.87 -3.96
CA THR A 168 24.71 -2.05 -5.14
C THR A 168 25.61 -0.88 -4.83
N ASP A 169 25.49 -0.29 -3.63
CA ASP A 169 26.34 0.82 -3.19
C ASP A 169 26.49 0.85 -1.67
N MET A 170 27.59 1.44 -1.21
CA MET A 170 27.86 1.71 0.19
C MET A 170 28.67 2.98 0.33
N SER A 171 28.14 3.99 0.99
CA SER A 171 28.80 5.29 1.14
C SER A 171 28.64 5.87 2.55
N PRO A 172 29.67 6.50 3.11
CA PRO A 172 29.56 7.19 4.39
C PRO A 172 28.67 8.42 4.25
N THR A 173 27.85 8.66 5.26
CA THR A 173 27.02 9.86 5.39
C THR A 173 27.49 10.71 6.57
N ALA A 174 26.85 11.87 6.82
CA ALA A 174 27.16 12.70 7.97
C ALA A 174 26.90 11.95 9.29
N GLN A 175 27.58 12.35 10.37
CA GLN A 175 27.35 11.86 11.74
C GLN A 175 27.69 10.37 11.98
N ASN A 176 28.72 9.83 11.31
CA ASN A 176 29.16 8.43 11.46
C ASN A 176 28.11 7.38 11.07
N TYR A 177 27.20 7.72 10.15
CA TYR A 177 26.28 6.77 9.52
C TYR A 177 26.82 6.31 8.16
N THR A 178 26.44 5.13 7.76
CA THR A 178 26.73 4.56 6.45
C THR A 178 25.41 4.30 5.74
N ARG A 179 25.29 4.81 4.52
CA ARG A 179 24.20 4.47 3.60
C ARG A 179 24.58 3.24 2.82
N MET A 180 23.68 2.26 2.82
CA MET A 180 23.83 1.03 2.07
C MET A 180 22.62 0.88 1.13
N GLU A 181 22.89 0.55 -0.13
CA GLU A 181 21.87 0.31 -1.13
C GLU A 181 21.91 -1.13 -1.62
N PHE A 182 20.73 -1.74 -1.76
CA PHE A 182 20.58 -3.11 -2.17
C PHE A 182 19.46 -3.26 -3.19
N LEU A 183 19.56 -4.28 -4.03
CA LEU A 183 18.45 -4.86 -4.76
C LEU A 183 18.03 -6.13 -4.04
N ILE A 184 16.78 -6.23 -3.62
CA ILE A 184 16.26 -7.34 -2.82
C ILE A 184 14.88 -7.78 -3.35
N PRO A 185 14.60 -9.09 -3.45
CA PRO A 185 13.26 -9.57 -3.73
C PRO A 185 12.26 -9.08 -2.67
N SER A 186 11.07 -8.62 -3.09
CA SER A 186 10.04 -8.13 -2.14
C SER A 186 9.70 -9.16 -1.05
N ARG A 187 9.76 -10.47 -1.36
CA ARG A 187 9.60 -11.54 -0.36
C ARG A 187 10.67 -11.51 0.73
N GLY A 188 11.85 -11.00 0.44
CA GLY A 188 12.95 -10.84 1.40
C GLY A 188 12.71 -9.70 2.40
N LEU A 189 11.84 -8.75 2.09
CA LEU A 189 11.49 -7.64 2.97
C LEU A 189 10.38 -7.97 3.97
N ILE A 190 9.65 -9.07 3.76
CA ILE A 190 8.61 -9.50 4.70
C ILE A 190 9.26 -9.80 6.06
N GLY A 191 8.84 -9.06 7.10
CA GLY A 191 9.38 -9.17 8.45
C GLY A 191 10.86 -8.74 8.60
N PHE A 192 11.33 -7.81 7.76
CA PHE A 192 12.68 -7.23 7.84
C PHE A 192 12.80 -6.13 8.89
#